data_694c026d7d87ccd25334fdbaa0261628
#
_entry.id   694c026d7d87ccd25334fdbaa0261628
#
_cell.length_a   1.000
_cell.length_b   1.000
_cell.length_c   1.000
_cell.angle_alpha   90.00
_cell.angle_beta   90.00
_cell.angle_gamma   90.00
#
_symmetry.space_group_name_H-M   'P 1'
#
loop_
_entity.id
_entity.type
_entity.pdbx_description
1 polymer ?
#
loop_
_entity_poly.entity_id
_entity_poly.type
_entity_poly.pdbx_seq_one_letter_code
_entity_poly.pdbx_strand_id
1 'polypeptide(L)'
;MIGRQHAGDEAVSSAWSRACNDLIKRVIDLYPANFIGVCQLPQSPGVPISNSAAELERCVRELGFVGCNLSPDPSGGHWTSAPLTDRSWYPFYEKMAELDVPAMIHVSSSCNANFHATGAHYINADTTAFMQFIEGDLFKDFPTLRFIIPHGGGAVPYHWGRYRGLADMLKRPPLPEHVMKNVYFDTCVYHQPGIDLLFKVIDIDNILFGSEMVGAVRGIDPETGHYFDDTKRYVDQADISDADRRKVFEWNARRVFPRLDAVLKKMGK
;
A
#
# COMPACT_ATOMS: atom_id res chain seq x y z
N MET A 1 13.38 8.98 2.81
CA MET A 1 12.70 10.13 3.43
C MET A 1 11.25 10.04 3.01
N ILE A 2 10.46 9.38 3.84
CA ILE A 2 9.07 9.05 3.53
C ILE A 2 8.25 10.32 3.68
N GLY A 3 7.57 10.66 2.64
CA GLY A 3 6.39 11.49 2.54
C GLY A 3 6.23 12.66 3.53
N ARG A 4 6.75 13.82 3.16
CA ARG A 4 6.34 15.10 3.77
C ARG A 4 5.57 15.96 2.77
N GLN A 5 4.96 15.36 1.78
CA GLN A 5 4.15 16.05 0.78
C GLN A 5 3.02 16.88 1.39
N HIS A 6 2.55 16.49 2.58
CA HIS A 6 1.54 17.22 3.34
C HIS A 6 2.08 18.42 4.14
N ALA A 7 3.40 18.56 4.27
CA ALA A 7 4.01 19.61 5.11
C ALA A 7 4.15 20.97 4.40
N GLY A 8 3.85 21.04 3.11
CA GLY A 8 3.89 22.24 2.30
C GLY A 8 2.55 22.53 1.63
N ASP A 9 2.49 23.65 0.93
CA ASP A 9 1.39 23.94 0.03
C ASP A 9 1.42 23.05 -1.23
N GLU A 10 0.45 23.23 -2.11
CA GLU A 10 0.33 22.42 -3.33
C GLU A 10 1.58 22.55 -4.22
N ALA A 11 2.17 23.73 -4.34
CA ALA A 11 3.35 23.96 -5.18
C ALA A 11 4.57 23.21 -4.63
N VAL A 12 4.79 23.28 -3.30
CA VAL A 12 5.88 22.56 -2.62
C VAL A 12 5.67 21.06 -2.72
N SER A 13 4.45 20.57 -2.48
CA SER A 13 4.12 19.16 -2.57
C SER A 13 4.34 18.61 -3.98
N SER A 14 3.94 19.35 -4.99
CA SER A 14 4.13 18.98 -6.40
C SER A 14 5.61 18.94 -6.79
N ALA A 15 6.39 19.95 -6.42
CA ALA A 15 7.82 20.00 -6.67
C ALA A 15 8.56 18.85 -5.96
N TRP A 16 8.21 18.60 -4.70
CA TRP A 16 8.77 17.51 -3.91
C TRP A 16 8.48 16.13 -4.51
N SER A 17 7.23 15.85 -4.84
CA SER A 17 6.83 14.57 -5.41
C SER A 17 7.51 14.33 -6.75
N ARG A 18 7.57 15.35 -7.61
CA ARG A 18 8.26 15.28 -8.89
C ARG A 18 9.75 14.97 -8.73
N ALA A 19 10.44 15.69 -7.84
CA ALA A 19 11.85 15.47 -7.56
C ALA A 19 12.11 14.04 -7.03
N CYS A 20 11.27 13.55 -6.11
CA CYS A 20 11.37 12.17 -5.61
C CYS A 20 11.19 11.14 -6.73
N ASN A 21 10.19 11.32 -7.60
CA ASN A 21 9.92 10.42 -8.70
C ASN A 21 11.08 10.41 -9.74
N ASP A 22 11.64 11.57 -10.04
CA ASP A 22 12.80 11.68 -10.95
C ASP A 22 14.04 10.99 -10.34
N LEU A 23 14.23 11.08 -9.01
CA LEU A 23 15.31 10.34 -8.32
C LEU A 23 15.08 8.82 -8.35
N ILE A 24 13.87 8.35 -8.15
CA ILE A 24 13.51 6.93 -8.29
C ILE A 24 13.84 6.46 -9.71
N LYS A 25 13.44 7.24 -10.72
CA LYS A 25 13.74 6.92 -12.13
C LYS A 25 15.26 6.81 -12.35
N ARG A 26 16.03 7.72 -11.81
CA ARG A 26 17.50 7.66 -11.91
C ARG A 26 18.08 6.38 -11.31
N VAL A 27 17.55 5.93 -10.16
CA VAL A 27 18.00 4.66 -9.55
C VAL A 27 17.63 3.47 -10.45
N ILE A 28 16.44 3.47 -11.04
CA ILE A 28 16.01 2.44 -11.98
C ILE A 28 16.92 2.40 -13.20
N ASP A 29 17.29 3.54 -13.75
CA ASP A 29 18.19 3.63 -14.93
C ASP A 29 19.61 3.11 -14.62
N LEU A 30 20.07 3.28 -13.39
CA LEU A 30 21.36 2.76 -12.94
C LEU A 30 21.32 1.23 -12.70
N TYR A 31 20.18 0.70 -12.26
CA TYR A 31 20.02 -0.70 -11.88
C TYR A 31 18.72 -1.31 -12.46
N PRO A 32 18.58 -1.35 -13.80
CA PRO A 32 17.31 -1.71 -14.44
C PRO A 32 16.88 -3.16 -14.23
N ALA A 33 17.82 -4.05 -13.88
CA ALA A 33 17.53 -5.45 -13.58
C ALA A 33 17.02 -5.68 -12.15
N ASN A 34 17.11 -4.65 -11.26
CA ASN A 34 16.87 -4.79 -9.82
C ASN A 34 15.67 -3.98 -9.33
N PHE A 35 15.34 -2.85 -9.99
CA PHE A 35 14.33 -1.92 -9.48
C PHE A 35 13.26 -1.60 -10.52
N ILE A 36 12.04 -1.44 -10.03
CA ILE A 36 10.88 -0.95 -10.77
C ILE A 36 10.20 0.10 -9.89
N GLY A 37 9.70 1.19 -10.49
CA GLY A 37 9.23 2.35 -9.77
C GLY A 37 7.75 2.30 -9.40
N VAL A 38 7.47 2.84 -8.22
CA VAL A 38 6.13 3.21 -7.75
C VAL A 38 6.18 4.69 -7.38
N CYS A 39 5.20 5.48 -7.79
CA CYS A 39 5.30 6.93 -7.67
C CYS A 39 4.81 7.48 -6.32
N GLN A 40 5.45 8.57 -5.91
CA GLN A 40 4.98 9.48 -4.88
C GLN A 40 3.96 10.46 -5.49
N LEU A 41 2.86 10.73 -4.77
CA LEU A 41 1.81 11.66 -5.22
C LEU A 41 1.87 12.98 -4.46
N PRO A 42 1.58 14.12 -5.13
CA PRO A 42 1.49 15.43 -4.51
C PRO A 42 0.16 15.61 -3.76
N GLN A 43 0.09 15.12 -2.52
CA GLN A 43 -1.11 15.22 -1.70
C GLN A 43 -0.89 16.25 -0.57
N SER A 44 -1.57 17.39 -0.63
CA SER A 44 -1.53 18.43 0.38
C SER A 44 -2.87 18.56 1.11
N PRO A 45 -2.88 19.01 2.38
CA PRO A 45 -4.12 19.27 3.10
C PRO A 45 -5.01 20.26 2.37
N GLY A 46 -6.31 19.93 2.26
CA GLY A 46 -7.30 20.80 1.63
C GLY A 46 -7.25 20.89 0.10
N VAL A 47 -6.30 20.21 -0.55
CA VAL A 47 -6.18 20.16 -2.01
C VAL A 47 -6.86 18.89 -2.53
N PRO A 48 -7.73 18.99 -3.56
CA PRO A 48 -8.36 17.81 -4.14
C PRO A 48 -7.33 16.82 -4.70
N ILE A 49 -7.53 15.53 -4.48
CA ILE A 49 -6.62 14.47 -4.97
C ILE A 49 -6.50 14.47 -6.50
N SER A 50 -7.47 15.00 -7.21
CA SER A 50 -7.45 15.11 -8.67
C SER A 50 -6.23 15.85 -9.21
N ASN A 51 -5.61 16.73 -8.44
CA ASN A 51 -4.35 17.39 -8.80
C ASN A 51 -3.18 16.40 -8.98
N SER A 52 -3.26 15.25 -8.32
CA SER A 52 -2.25 14.18 -8.40
C SER A 52 -2.32 13.35 -9.68
N ALA A 53 -3.42 13.44 -10.43
CA ALA A 53 -3.64 12.64 -11.63
C ALA A 53 -2.59 12.89 -12.72
N ALA A 54 -2.19 14.15 -12.91
CA ALA A 54 -1.18 14.52 -13.90
C ALA A 54 0.21 13.93 -13.59
N GLU A 55 0.62 13.95 -12.31
CA GLU A 55 1.89 13.35 -11.89
C GLU A 55 1.84 11.82 -11.96
N LEU A 56 0.71 11.20 -11.60
CA LEU A 56 0.51 9.77 -11.80
C LEU A 56 0.67 9.39 -13.28
N GLU A 57 0.01 10.10 -14.17
CA GLU A 57 0.09 9.86 -15.62
C GLU A 57 1.52 10.02 -16.14
N ARG A 58 2.23 11.08 -15.74
CA ARG A 58 3.64 11.28 -16.10
C ARG A 58 4.50 10.11 -15.63
N CYS A 59 4.38 9.71 -14.36
CA CYS A 59 5.17 8.62 -13.80
C CYS A 59 4.93 7.30 -14.53
N VAL A 60 3.69 7.00 -14.90
CA VAL A 60 3.35 5.74 -15.58
C VAL A 60 3.76 5.78 -17.06
N ARG A 61 3.45 6.87 -17.79
CA ARG A 61 3.66 6.93 -19.24
C ARG A 61 5.09 7.29 -19.62
N GLU A 62 5.73 8.22 -18.88
CA GLU A 62 7.06 8.72 -19.23
C GLU A 62 8.17 8.03 -18.44
N LEU A 63 7.95 7.74 -17.13
CA LEU A 63 8.98 7.12 -16.29
C LEU A 63 8.88 5.60 -16.21
N GLY A 64 7.77 5.01 -16.69
CA GLY A 64 7.56 3.55 -16.71
C GLY A 64 7.22 2.95 -15.35
N PHE A 65 6.65 3.74 -14.43
CA PHE A 65 6.27 3.26 -13.11
C PHE A 65 5.02 2.37 -13.18
N VAL A 66 4.86 1.48 -12.20
CA VAL A 66 3.85 0.42 -12.24
C VAL A 66 2.74 0.57 -11.21
N GLY A 67 2.81 1.57 -10.35
CA GLY A 67 1.83 1.87 -9.29
C GLY A 67 2.12 3.19 -8.60
N CYS A 68 1.36 3.49 -7.56
CA CYS A 68 1.54 4.70 -6.75
C CYS A 68 1.38 4.41 -5.24
N ASN A 69 1.95 5.30 -4.42
CA ASN A 69 1.64 5.39 -3.00
C ASN A 69 0.55 6.45 -2.81
N LEU A 70 -0.53 6.07 -2.13
CA LEU A 70 -1.70 6.90 -1.88
C LEU A 70 -1.86 7.13 -0.38
N SER A 71 -1.74 8.38 0.08
CA SER A 71 -2.00 8.73 1.47
C SER A 71 -3.52 8.76 1.72
N PRO A 72 -4.03 7.96 2.66
CA PRO A 72 -5.44 8.00 3.03
C PRO A 72 -5.78 9.22 3.90
N ASP A 73 -4.78 9.89 4.45
CA ASP A 73 -4.90 11.10 5.26
C ASP A 73 -3.90 12.18 4.84
N PRO A 74 -4.19 12.96 3.79
CA PRO A 74 -3.37 14.10 3.40
C PRO A 74 -3.24 15.18 4.49
N SER A 75 -4.06 15.15 5.54
CA SER A 75 -4.00 16.12 6.64
C SER A 75 -2.88 15.86 7.65
N GLY A 76 -2.10 14.79 7.46
CA GLY A 76 -0.93 14.49 8.31
C GLY A 76 -1.28 14.05 9.73
N GLY A 77 -2.24 13.18 9.90
CA GLY A 77 -2.64 12.60 11.19
C GLY A 77 -3.79 13.29 11.88
N HIS A 78 -4.43 14.27 11.21
CA HIS A 78 -5.61 14.95 11.75
C HIS A 78 -6.94 14.38 11.23
N TRP A 79 -6.91 13.56 10.19
CA TRP A 79 -8.07 12.89 9.59
C TRP A 79 -9.21 13.86 9.24
N THR A 80 -8.86 14.99 8.65
CA THR A 80 -9.81 16.02 8.19
C THR A 80 -10.18 15.86 6.71
N SER A 81 -9.55 14.94 6.01
CA SER A 81 -9.84 14.64 4.61
C SER A 81 -11.06 13.73 4.48
N ALA A 82 -11.73 13.79 3.33
CA ALA A 82 -12.81 12.85 3.01
C ALA A 82 -12.32 11.40 3.00
N PRO A 83 -13.15 10.43 3.40
CA PRO A 83 -12.81 9.00 3.35
C PRO A 83 -12.42 8.56 1.93
N LEU A 84 -11.56 7.53 1.82
CA LEU A 84 -11.13 6.97 0.53
C LEU A 84 -12.28 6.56 -0.42
N THR A 85 -13.45 6.29 0.12
CA THR A 85 -14.64 5.92 -0.66
C THR A 85 -15.55 7.09 -1.03
N ASP A 86 -15.17 8.31 -0.64
CA ASP A 86 -15.91 9.52 -1.02
C ASP A 86 -15.74 9.83 -2.53
N ARG A 87 -16.79 10.38 -3.14
CA ARG A 87 -16.80 10.69 -4.57
C ARG A 87 -15.78 11.75 -5.00
N SER A 88 -15.27 12.54 -4.08
CA SER A 88 -14.18 13.49 -4.36
C SER A 88 -12.88 12.81 -4.83
N TRP A 89 -12.70 11.52 -4.52
CA TRP A 89 -11.57 10.72 -4.98
C TRP A 89 -11.77 10.13 -6.39
N TYR A 90 -12.99 10.08 -6.91
CA TYR A 90 -13.33 9.38 -8.15
C TYR A 90 -12.53 9.84 -9.37
N PRO A 91 -12.29 11.15 -9.62
CA PRO A 91 -11.47 11.57 -10.75
C PRO A 91 -10.05 11.00 -10.75
N PHE A 92 -9.49 10.76 -9.55
CA PHE A 92 -8.20 10.10 -9.42
C PHE A 92 -8.30 8.58 -9.64
N TYR A 93 -9.34 7.94 -9.15
CA TYR A 93 -9.59 6.51 -9.38
C TYR A 93 -9.89 6.18 -10.84
N GLU A 94 -10.57 7.04 -11.55
CA GLU A 94 -10.74 6.95 -13.01
C GLU A 94 -9.38 6.92 -13.71
N LYS A 95 -8.44 7.78 -13.31
CA LYS A 95 -7.10 7.80 -13.85
C LYS A 95 -6.30 6.54 -13.47
N MET A 96 -6.42 6.03 -12.25
CA MET A 96 -5.80 4.76 -11.87
C MET A 96 -6.33 3.58 -12.71
N ALA A 97 -7.65 3.53 -12.93
CA ALA A 97 -8.28 2.49 -13.74
C ALA A 97 -7.86 2.59 -15.21
N GLU A 98 -7.84 3.81 -15.79
CA GLU A 98 -7.35 4.07 -17.17
C GLU A 98 -5.91 3.58 -17.34
N LEU A 99 -5.06 3.85 -16.38
CA LEU A 99 -3.64 3.48 -16.43
C LEU A 99 -3.37 2.03 -16.02
N ASP A 100 -4.38 1.33 -15.49
CA ASP A 100 -4.28 -0.02 -14.94
C ASP A 100 -3.14 -0.15 -13.91
N VAL A 101 -3.17 0.68 -12.89
CA VAL A 101 -2.16 0.70 -11.82
C VAL A 101 -2.79 0.53 -10.45
N PRO A 102 -2.19 -0.25 -9.53
CA PRO A 102 -2.59 -0.33 -8.13
C PRO A 102 -2.04 0.84 -7.32
N ALA A 103 -2.63 1.06 -6.15
CA ALA A 103 -2.10 1.96 -5.14
C ALA A 103 -1.77 1.22 -3.84
N MET A 104 -0.60 1.50 -3.25
CA MET A 104 -0.32 1.17 -1.87
C MET A 104 -0.86 2.28 -0.98
N ILE A 105 -1.69 1.94 -0.01
CA ILE A 105 -2.19 2.87 0.99
C ILE A 105 -1.08 3.11 2.00
N HIS A 106 -0.54 4.32 2.02
CA HIS A 106 0.55 4.63 2.94
C HIS A 106 0.49 6.10 3.37
N VAL A 107 0.25 6.35 4.65
CA VAL A 107 0.29 7.71 5.18
C VAL A 107 1.71 8.28 5.12
N SER A 108 1.77 9.59 5.11
CA SER A 108 3.01 10.34 5.33
C SER A 108 3.36 10.41 6.83
N SER A 109 4.44 11.10 7.18
CA SER A 109 4.75 11.35 8.60
C SER A 109 3.62 12.15 9.25
N SER A 110 3.39 11.93 10.54
CA SER A 110 2.39 12.67 11.30
C SER A 110 2.86 14.08 11.64
N CYS A 111 1.98 15.08 11.48
CA CYS A 111 2.11 16.42 12.07
C CYS A 111 1.42 16.51 13.44
N ASN A 112 0.63 15.51 13.82
CA ASN A 112 -0.09 15.47 15.09
C ASN A 112 0.83 14.92 16.17
N ALA A 113 1.13 15.72 17.18
CA ALA A 113 2.02 15.37 18.27
C ALA A 113 1.56 14.16 19.13
N ASN A 114 0.27 13.81 19.04
CA ASN A 114 -0.29 12.68 19.77
C ASN A 114 0.00 11.32 19.10
N PHE A 115 0.51 11.31 17.88
CA PHE A 115 0.81 10.08 17.16
C PHE A 115 2.32 9.91 16.94
N HIS A 116 2.87 8.86 17.51
CA HIS A 116 4.16 8.37 17.06
C HIS A 116 4.00 7.80 15.63
N ALA A 117 4.80 8.29 14.67
CA ALA A 117 4.60 7.98 13.26
C ALA A 117 4.56 6.48 12.98
N THR A 118 5.64 5.77 13.27
CA THR A 118 5.78 4.34 12.95
C THR A 118 5.05 3.42 13.93
N GLY A 119 4.98 3.80 15.21
CA GLY A 119 4.41 2.94 16.25
C GLY A 119 2.88 3.04 16.40
N ALA A 120 2.27 4.08 15.83
CA ALA A 120 0.83 4.28 15.97
C ALA A 120 0.17 4.77 14.68
N HIS A 121 0.67 5.86 14.08
CA HIS A 121 0.01 6.53 12.96
C HIS A 121 -0.13 5.61 11.74
N TYR A 122 0.92 4.88 11.37
CA TYR A 122 0.89 3.99 10.21
C TYR A 122 -0.13 2.87 10.41
N ILE A 123 -0.06 2.15 11.51
CA ILE A 123 -0.97 1.03 11.82
C ILE A 123 -2.43 1.49 11.93
N ASN A 124 -2.66 2.67 12.51
CA ASN A 124 -4.00 3.27 12.56
C ASN A 124 -4.54 3.60 11.16
N ALA A 125 -3.71 4.14 10.29
CA ALA A 125 -4.11 4.50 8.94
C ALA A 125 -4.47 3.29 8.09
N ASP A 126 -3.71 2.21 8.18
CA ASP A 126 -3.97 0.95 7.49
C ASP A 126 -5.32 0.36 7.90
N THR A 127 -5.53 0.32 9.21
CA THR A 127 -6.77 -0.16 9.82
C THR A 127 -7.99 0.69 9.43
N THR A 128 -7.82 2.01 9.43
CA THR A 128 -8.87 2.97 9.06
C THR A 128 -9.23 2.85 7.58
N ALA A 129 -8.22 2.73 6.69
CA ALA A 129 -8.44 2.57 5.27
C ALA A 129 -9.26 1.30 4.95
N PHE A 130 -8.94 0.18 5.61
CA PHE A 130 -9.71 -1.06 5.44
C PHE A 130 -11.16 -0.89 5.87
N MET A 131 -11.41 -0.21 6.99
CA MET A 131 -12.78 0.05 7.45
C MET A 131 -13.54 0.96 6.47
N GLN A 132 -12.91 2.00 5.93
CA GLN A 132 -13.52 2.86 4.91
C GLN A 132 -13.94 2.06 3.67
N PHE A 133 -13.12 1.09 3.22
CA PHE A 133 -13.47 0.22 2.11
C PHE A 133 -14.68 -0.70 2.41
N ILE A 134 -14.87 -1.11 3.67
CA ILE A 134 -16.08 -1.86 4.07
C ILE A 134 -17.32 -0.97 4.00
N GLU A 135 -17.22 0.27 4.45
CA GLU A 135 -18.36 1.19 4.55
C GLU A 135 -18.85 1.67 3.19
N GLY A 136 -17.96 1.87 2.23
CA GLY A 136 -18.28 2.48 0.94
C GLY A 136 -18.61 1.48 -0.17
N ASP A 137 -19.04 2.02 -1.31
CA ASP A 137 -19.38 1.27 -2.53
C ASP A 137 -18.29 1.38 -3.62
N LEU A 138 -17.08 1.77 -3.25
CA LEU A 138 -16.00 2.06 -4.20
C LEU A 138 -15.77 0.92 -5.21
N PHE A 139 -15.71 -0.32 -4.75
CA PHE A 139 -15.41 -1.47 -5.61
C PHE A 139 -16.60 -1.92 -6.47
N LYS A 140 -17.80 -1.44 -6.18
CA LYS A 140 -18.94 -1.56 -7.08
C LYS A 140 -18.80 -0.61 -8.27
N ASP A 141 -18.36 0.61 -8.02
CA ASP A 141 -18.19 1.65 -9.05
C ASP A 141 -16.88 1.42 -9.84
N PHE A 142 -15.84 0.93 -9.17
CA PHE A 142 -14.51 0.65 -9.76
C PHE A 142 -14.03 -0.78 -9.45
N PRO A 143 -14.56 -1.81 -10.08
CA PRO A 143 -14.24 -3.21 -9.77
C PRO A 143 -12.81 -3.63 -10.13
N THR A 144 -12.10 -2.84 -10.93
CA THR A 144 -10.72 -3.13 -11.37
C THR A 144 -9.65 -2.47 -10.50
N LEU A 145 -10.00 -1.57 -9.59
CA LEU A 145 -9.03 -0.97 -8.67
C LEU A 145 -8.43 -2.02 -7.75
N ARG A 146 -7.17 -1.84 -7.42
CA ARG A 146 -6.42 -2.70 -6.51
C ARG A 146 -5.67 -1.85 -5.50
N PHE A 147 -5.83 -2.17 -4.23
CA PHE A 147 -5.17 -1.47 -3.13
C PHE A 147 -4.36 -2.43 -2.29
N ILE A 148 -3.14 -2.05 -1.95
CA ILE A 148 -2.29 -2.78 -1.01
C ILE A 148 -2.29 -1.98 0.30
N ILE A 149 -2.66 -2.62 1.39
CA ILE A 149 -2.55 -2.06 2.74
C ILE A 149 -1.31 -2.67 3.39
N PRO A 150 -0.29 -1.86 3.69
CA PRO A 150 0.98 -2.34 4.21
C PRO A 150 0.90 -2.79 5.67
N HIS A 151 2.05 -3.13 6.24
CA HIS A 151 2.23 -3.53 7.65
C HIS A 151 1.29 -4.68 8.05
N GLY A 152 1.15 -5.67 7.17
CA GLY A 152 0.27 -6.82 7.38
C GLY A 152 -1.22 -6.45 7.44
N GLY A 153 -1.60 -5.27 6.94
CA GLY A 153 -2.98 -4.77 7.05
C GLY A 153 -3.28 -4.10 8.40
N GLY A 154 -2.27 -3.65 9.12
CA GLY A 154 -2.44 -3.02 10.42
C GLY A 154 -3.03 -3.96 11.46
N ALA A 155 -4.11 -3.58 12.13
CA ALA A 155 -4.79 -4.41 13.12
C ALA A 155 -5.83 -5.39 12.51
N VAL A 156 -6.02 -5.38 11.19
CA VAL A 156 -7.13 -6.08 10.52
C VAL A 156 -7.07 -7.61 10.71
N PRO A 157 -5.97 -8.31 10.44
CA PRO A 157 -5.93 -9.76 10.61
C PRO A 157 -6.18 -10.20 12.06
N TYR A 158 -5.63 -9.46 13.02
CA TYR A 158 -5.82 -9.74 14.45
C TYR A 158 -7.28 -9.57 14.89
N HIS A 159 -7.98 -8.61 14.31
CA HIS A 159 -9.39 -8.31 14.61
C HIS A 159 -10.36 -8.76 13.52
N TRP A 160 -10.02 -9.75 12.71
CA TRP A 160 -10.80 -10.20 11.54
C TRP A 160 -12.27 -10.47 11.85
N GLY A 161 -12.57 -11.11 12.97
CA GLY A 161 -13.93 -11.36 13.42
C GLY A 161 -14.75 -10.07 13.63
N ARG A 162 -14.12 -9.00 14.09
CA ARG A 162 -14.76 -7.68 14.25
C ARG A 162 -15.18 -7.11 12.90
N TYR A 163 -14.28 -7.15 11.89
CA TYR A 163 -14.58 -6.60 10.56
C TYR A 163 -15.66 -7.41 9.83
N ARG A 164 -15.67 -8.73 10.00
CA ARG A 164 -16.77 -9.58 9.51
C ARG A 164 -18.10 -9.19 10.13
N GLY A 165 -18.13 -9.00 11.44
CA GLY A 165 -19.33 -8.58 12.17
C GLY A 165 -19.81 -7.18 11.76
N LEU A 166 -18.89 -6.24 11.56
CA LEU A 166 -19.22 -4.89 11.10
C LEU A 166 -19.77 -4.90 9.67
N ALA A 167 -19.18 -5.69 8.76
CA ALA A 167 -19.71 -5.85 7.40
C ALA A 167 -21.16 -6.39 7.43
N ASP A 168 -21.45 -7.40 8.27
CA ASP A 168 -22.79 -7.95 8.45
C ASP A 168 -23.77 -6.91 9.01
N MET A 169 -23.40 -6.18 10.06
CA MET A 169 -24.21 -5.11 10.65
C MET A 169 -24.54 -4.00 9.63
N LEU A 170 -23.61 -3.69 8.75
CA LEU A 170 -23.76 -2.70 7.67
C LEU A 170 -24.48 -3.28 6.43
N LYS A 171 -24.92 -4.54 6.49
CA LYS A 171 -25.55 -5.26 5.37
C LYS A 171 -24.69 -5.27 4.10
N ARG A 172 -23.37 -5.38 4.28
CA ARG A 172 -22.40 -5.55 3.19
C ARG A 172 -22.25 -7.05 2.88
N PRO A 173 -21.86 -7.40 1.66
CA PRO A 173 -21.50 -8.78 1.34
C PRO A 173 -20.33 -9.27 2.22
N PRO A 174 -20.14 -10.59 2.38
CA PRO A 174 -18.98 -11.14 3.07
C PRO A 174 -17.66 -10.55 2.54
N LEU A 175 -16.69 -10.32 3.42
CA LEU A 175 -15.43 -9.66 3.05
C LEU A 175 -14.71 -10.31 1.84
N PRO A 176 -14.67 -11.67 1.69
CA PRO A 176 -14.08 -12.29 0.50
C PRO A 176 -14.81 -11.96 -0.81
N GLU A 177 -16.11 -11.71 -0.74
CA GLU A 177 -16.94 -11.39 -1.91
C GLU A 177 -16.99 -9.90 -2.23
N HIS A 178 -16.53 -9.07 -1.32
CA HIS A 178 -16.56 -7.61 -1.41
C HIS A 178 -15.12 -7.05 -1.40
N VAL A 179 -14.64 -6.62 -0.23
CA VAL A 179 -13.38 -5.87 -0.09
C VAL A 179 -12.17 -6.68 -0.56
N MET A 180 -12.12 -7.99 -0.24
CA MET A 180 -10.96 -8.82 -0.52
C MET A 180 -10.77 -9.18 -2.00
N LYS A 181 -11.68 -8.81 -2.88
CA LYS A 181 -11.43 -8.88 -4.34
C LYS A 181 -10.44 -7.82 -4.83
N ASN A 182 -10.33 -6.74 -4.09
CA ASN A 182 -9.62 -5.52 -4.50
C ASN A 182 -8.52 -5.10 -3.52
N VAL A 183 -8.51 -5.66 -2.30
CA VAL A 183 -7.58 -5.30 -1.24
C VAL A 183 -6.62 -6.44 -0.94
N TYR A 184 -5.36 -6.08 -0.82
CA TYR A 184 -4.23 -6.95 -0.57
C TYR A 184 -3.46 -6.46 0.64
N PHE A 185 -2.73 -7.34 1.32
CA PHE A 185 -1.85 -7.00 2.43
C PHE A 185 -0.41 -7.37 2.09
N ASP A 186 0.55 -6.80 2.81
CA ASP A 186 1.95 -7.20 2.68
C ASP A 186 2.45 -7.97 3.91
N THR A 187 3.70 -8.39 3.87
CA THR A 187 4.37 -9.13 4.96
C THR A 187 5.25 -8.24 5.84
N CYS A 188 5.05 -6.93 5.88
CA CYS A 188 5.81 -6.03 6.74
C CYS A 188 5.41 -6.17 8.22
N VAL A 189 5.59 -7.37 8.76
CA VAL A 189 5.33 -7.74 10.15
C VAL A 189 6.60 -8.34 10.74
N TYR A 190 7.13 -7.75 11.81
CA TYR A 190 8.49 -7.99 12.27
C TYR A 190 8.61 -9.14 13.30
N HIS A 191 7.72 -10.14 13.26
CA HIS A 191 7.82 -11.33 14.11
C HIS A 191 7.04 -12.51 13.54
N GLN A 192 7.54 -13.74 13.81
CA GLN A 192 6.96 -14.96 13.24
C GLN A 192 5.47 -15.16 13.59
N PRO A 193 5.01 -15.02 14.87
CA PRO A 193 3.61 -15.25 15.21
C PRO A 193 2.64 -14.33 14.45
N GLY A 194 3.07 -13.10 14.10
CA GLY A 194 2.26 -12.17 13.31
C GLY A 194 2.14 -12.61 11.86
N ILE A 195 3.21 -13.10 11.24
CA ILE A 195 3.19 -13.67 9.89
C ILE A 195 2.33 -14.94 9.86
N ASP A 196 2.47 -15.82 10.85
CA ASP A 196 1.66 -17.05 10.93
C ASP A 196 0.16 -16.73 11.07
N LEU A 197 -0.18 -15.72 11.87
CA LEU A 197 -1.56 -15.24 11.99
C LEU A 197 -2.08 -14.67 10.66
N LEU A 198 -1.27 -13.86 9.97
CA LEU A 198 -1.62 -13.27 8.68
C LEU A 198 -1.97 -14.37 7.68
N PHE A 199 -1.11 -15.39 7.52
CA PHE A 199 -1.33 -16.50 6.59
C PHE A 199 -2.51 -17.42 6.98
N LYS A 200 -2.81 -17.49 8.28
CA LYS A 200 -3.95 -18.28 8.77
C LYS A 200 -5.30 -17.60 8.54
N VAL A 201 -5.33 -16.27 8.54
CA VAL A 201 -6.58 -15.49 8.55
C VAL A 201 -6.92 -14.94 7.18
N ILE A 202 -5.91 -14.51 6.43
CA ILE A 202 -6.05 -13.88 5.12
C ILE A 202 -5.72 -14.90 4.03
N ASP A 203 -6.54 -14.92 2.96
CA ASP A 203 -6.28 -15.77 1.81
C ASP A 203 -4.88 -15.46 1.24
N ILE A 204 -4.10 -16.50 0.99
CA ILE A 204 -2.74 -16.37 0.50
C ILE A 204 -2.66 -15.59 -0.82
N ASP A 205 -3.72 -15.63 -1.63
CA ASP A 205 -3.81 -14.89 -2.88
C ASP A 205 -3.94 -13.37 -2.66
N ASN A 206 -4.23 -12.94 -1.44
CA ASN A 206 -4.32 -11.52 -1.07
C ASN A 206 -3.06 -11.01 -0.34
N ILE A 207 -1.99 -11.78 -0.30
CA ILE A 207 -0.76 -11.40 0.44
C ILE A 207 0.41 -11.25 -0.54
N LEU A 208 1.09 -10.09 -0.47
CA LEU A 208 2.29 -9.77 -1.22
C LEU A 208 3.50 -9.74 -0.30
N PHE A 209 4.67 -10.10 -0.81
CA PHE A 209 5.90 -9.90 -0.07
C PHE A 209 6.25 -8.41 0.01
N GLY A 210 6.47 -7.93 1.23
CA GLY A 210 7.04 -6.62 1.53
C GLY A 210 7.99 -6.73 2.71
N SER A 211 9.14 -6.07 2.65
CA SER A 211 10.14 -6.10 3.72
C SER A 211 10.19 -4.81 4.51
N GLU A 212 9.82 -3.70 3.89
CA GLU A 212 10.06 -2.36 4.45
C GLU A 212 11.54 -2.15 4.82
N MET A 213 12.45 -2.86 4.13
CA MET A 213 13.87 -2.87 4.46
C MET A 213 14.45 -1.46 4.48
N VAL A 214 15.25 -1.18 5.54
CA VAL A 214 15.74 0.14 5.92
C VAL A 214 14.60 1.11 6.30
N GLY A 215 13.46 0.54 6.71
CA GLY A 215 12.21 1.27 7.00
C GLY A 215 12.04 1.71 8.45
N ALA A 216 10.90 1.30 9.05
CA ALA A 216 10.40 1.84 10.31
C ALA A 216 11.22 1.46 11.54
N VAL A 217 11.66 0.21 11.64
CA VAL A 217 12.46 -0.30 12.77
C VAL A 217 13.79 -0.79 12.25
N ARG A 218 14.87 -0.22 12.78
CA ARG A 218 16.24 -0.52 12.36
C ARG A 218 17.03 -1.19 13.45
N GLY A 219 18.01 -1.98 13.07
CA GLY A 219 18.94 -2.64 13.96
C GLY A 219 18.71 -4.14 14.06
N ILE A 220 19.57 -4.77 14.85
CA ILE A 220 19.52 -6.20 15.10
C ILE A 220 18.61 -6.42 16.31
N ASP A 221 17.62 -7.29 16.16
CA ASP A 221 16.77 -7.77 17.22
C ASP A 221 17.61 -8.63 18.18
N PRO A 222 17.73 -8.24 19.47
CA PRO A 222 18.52 -8.99 20.44
C PRO A 222 17.95 -10.39 20.73
N GLU A 223 16.67 -10.63 20.50
CA GLU A 223 16.04 -11.94 20.73
C GLU A 223 16.37 -12.94 19.63
N THR A 224 16.53 -12.47 18.38
CA THR A 224 16.70 -13.33 17.22
C THR A 224 18.08 -13.27 16.59
N GLY A 225 18.86 -12.21 16.83
CA GLY A 225 20.16 -11.96 16.21
C GLY A 225 20.10 -11.52 14.76
N HIS A 226 18.91 -11.23 14.20
CA HIS A 226 18.69 -10.78 12.83
C HIS A 226 18.19 -9.33 12.80
N TYR A 227 18.25 -8.69 11.63
CA TYR A 227 17.62 -7.38 11.46
C TYR A 227 16.11 -7.50 11.64
N PHE A 228 15.49 -6.49 12.33
CA PHE A 228 14.04 -6.46 12.53
C PHE A 228 13.27 -6.50 11.22
N ASP A 229 13.76 -5.80 10.19
CA ASP A 229 13.14 -5.69 8.87
C ASP A 229 13.52 -6.82 7.89
N ASP A 230 14.19 -7.88 8.36
CA ASP A 230 14.40 -9.12 7.60
C ASP A 230 13.15 -10.00 7.61
N THR A 231 12.07 -9.48 7.02
CA THR A 231 10.77 -10.16 6.99
C THR A 231 10.77 -11.40 6.09
N LYS A 232 11.73 -11.50 5.16
CA LYS A 232 11.83 -12.68 4.28
C LYS A 232 11.98 -13.97 5.07
N ARG A 233 12.77 -13.98 6.12
CA ARG A 233 13.00 -15.18 6.95
C ARG A 233 11.73 -15.70 7.60
N TYR A 234 10.79 -14.82 7.97
CA TYR A 234 9.52 -15.22 8.56
C TYR A 234 8.60 -15.89 7.52
N VAL A 235 8.62 -15.41 6.28
CA VAL A 235 7.90 -16.05 5.17
C VAL A 235 8.54 -17.40 4.82
N ASP A 236 9.87 -17.48 4.83
CA ASP A 236 10.60 -18.74 4.59
C ASP A 236 10.30 -19.81 5.65
N GLN A 237 10.09 -19.39 6.91
CA GLN A 237 9.83 -20.29 8.04
C GLN A 237 8.35 -20.63 8.25
N ALA A 238 7.44 -19.91 7.58
CA ALA A 238 6.01 -20.13 7.72
C ALA A 238 5.58 -21.52 7.21
N ASP A 239 4.62 -22.12 7.91
CA ASP A 239 4.03 -23.42 7.53
C ASP A 239 3.01 -23.25 6.39
N ILE A 240 3.52 -22.98 5.21
CA ILE A 240 2.77 -22.85 3.96
C ILE A 240 3.43 -23.70 2.87
N SER A 241 2.66 -24.09 1.85
CA SER A 241 3.21 -24.86 0.73
C SER A 241 4.22 -24.03 -0.09
N ASP A 242 5.12 -24.71 -0.80
CA ASP A 242 6.05 -24.04 -1.72
C ASP A 242 5.31 -23.26 -2.83
N ALA A 243 4.17 -23.75 -3.26
CA ALA A 243 3.32 -23.06 -4.22
C ALA A 243 2.78 -21.74 -3.65
N ASP A 244 2.31 -21.77 -2.42
CA ASP A 244 1.80 -20.56 -1.74
C ASP A 244 2.94 -19.58 -1.43
N ARG A 245 4.11 -20.07 -1.04
CA ARG A 245 5.30 -19.25 -0.85
C ARG A 245 5.69 -18.51 -2.13
N ARG A 246 5.62 -19.16 -3.30
CA ARG A 246 5.85 -18.51 -4.59
C ARG A 246 4.77 -17.47 -4.93
N LYS A 247 3.51 -17.70 -4.55
CA LYS A 247 2.46 -16.68 -4.69
C LYS A 247 2.84 -15.41 -3.93
N VAL A 248 3.20 -15.55 -2.66
CA VAL A 248 3.58 -14.41 -1.80
C VAL A 248 4.79 -13.66 -2.37
N PHE A 249 5.85 -14.37 -2.76
CA PHE A 249 7.08 -13.73 -3.23
C PHE A 249 7.00 -13.13 -4.63
N GLU A 250 6.12 -13.65 -5.50
CA GLU A 250 6.15 -13.27 -6.91
C GLU A 250 4.77 -13.17 -7.56
N TRP A 251 4.00 -14.25 -7.59
CA TRP A 251 2.86 -14.34 -8.49
C TRP A 251 1.73 -13.37 -8.14
N ASN A 252 1.50 -13.12 -6.86
CA ASN A 252 0.51 -12.14 -6.43
C ASN A 252 0.91 -10.73 -6.86
N ALA A 253 2.20 -10.37 -6.73
CA ALA A 253 2.69 -9.09 -7.21
C ALA A 253 2.51 -8.93 -8.74
N ARG A 254 2.81 -9.97 -9.53
CA ARG A 254 2.58 -9.95 -11.00
C ARG A 254 1.10 -9.72 -11.34
N ARG A 255 0.19 -10.35 -10.59
CA ARG A 255 -1.25 -10.20 -10.78
C ARG A 255 -1.75 -8.82 -10.37
N VAL A 256 -1.29 -8.31 -9.23
CA VAL A 256 -1.71 -7.01 -8.70
C VAL A 256 -1.14 -5.86 -9.51
N PHE A 257 0.06 -6.03 -10.07
CA PHE A 257 0.75 -5.05 -10.90
C PHE A 257 0.92 -5.55 -12.35
N PRO A 258 -0.10 -5.47 -13.22
CA PRO A 258 0.00 -6.00 -14.59
C PRO A 258 1.14 -5.38 -15.40
N ARG A 259 1.46 -4.12 -15.12
CA ARG A 259 2.61 -3.44 -15.75
C ARG A 259 3.96 -4.00 -15.30
N LEU A 260 4.09 -4.44 -14.03
CA LEU A 260 5.26 -5.16 -13.54
C LEU A 260 5.43 -6.49 -14.31
N ASP A 261 4.36 -7.27 -14.41
CA ASP A 261 4.41 -8.55 -15.14
C ASP A 261 4.82 -8.36 -16.60
N ALA A 262 4.29 -7.31 -17.27
CA ALA A 262 4.68 -6.98 -18.63
C ALA A 262 6.17 -6.59 -18.76
N VAL A 263 6.73 -5.88 -17.78
CA VAL A 263 8.17 -5.54 -17.73
C VAL A 263 9.01 -6.79 -17.52
N LEU A 264 8.66 -7.64 -16.55
CA LEU A 264 9.38 -8.88 -16.24
C LEU A 264 9.38 -9.84 -17.44
N LYS A 265 8.25 -10.01 -18.13
CA LYS A 265 8.18 -10.81 -19.36
C LYS A 265 9.09 -10.29 -20.47
N LYS A 266 9.20 -8.98 -20.64
CA LYS A 266 10.15 -8.38 -21.60
C LYS A 266 11.61 -8.64 -21.23
N MET A 267 11.90 -8.82 -19.93
CA MET A 267 13.23 -9.16 -19.43
C MET A 267 13.52 -10.67 -19.47
N GLY A 268 12.58 -11.50 -19.93
CA GLY A 268 12.72 -12.96 -19.93
C GLY A 268 12.58 -13.61 -18.55
N LYS A 269 11.89 -12.93 -17.65
CA LYS A 269 11.64 -13.38 -16.26
C LYS A 269 10.21 -13.81 -16.05
#